data_a535ce1f626de7177d12f5b4583a1b88
#
_entry.id   a535ce1f626de7177d12f5b4583a1b88
#
_cell.length_a   1.000
_cell.length_b   1.000
_cell.length_c   1.000
_cell.angle_alpha   90.00
_cell.angle_beta   90.00
_cell.angle_gamma   90.00
#
_symmetry.space_group_name_H-M   'P 1'
#
loop_
_entity.id
_entity.type
_entity.pdbx_description
1 polymer ?
#
loop_
_entity_poly.entity_id
_entity_poly.type
_entity_poly.pdbx_seq_one_letter_code
_entity_poly.pdbx_strand_id
1 'polypeptide(L)'
;IVANAETGKRFGRSIDPDTNGYTEKTFEEGTIGLDMTLSLFEGFSRINQVRFRKINRERSKWELKDRQNELAYQVTDAYYKLVLERKLLNLALEQSRLSERYLKQTETFVELGLKSVSDLQEVKARREGDIYRYQSRTNSCRLLHLEQLMNFQSGDTLVIQDTIVELNKLPLLSLPSTETLYRQSLEVLPAMRMISLKQKAARKEYAMAGG
;
A
#
# COMPACT_ATOMS: atom_id res chain seq x y z
N ILE A 1 -3.04 36.27 -16.12
CA ILE A 1 -2.48 37.53 -15.65
C ILE A 1 -1.07 37.27 -15.20
N VAL A 2 -0.11 37.94 -15.82
CA VAL A 2 1.31 37.87 -15.44
C VAL A 2 1.76 39.29 -15.09
N ALA A 3 2.35 39.46 -13.94
CA ALA A 3 2.99 40.72 -13.55
C ALA A 3 4.51 40.52 -13.68
N ASN A 4 5.16 41.40 -14.40
CA ASN A 4 6.60 41.44 -14.55
C ASN A 4 7.12 42.80 -14.09
N ALA A 5 8.27 42.79 -13.43
CA ALA A 5 9.01 43.97 -13.06
C ALA A 5 10.47 43.73 -13.45
N GLU A 6 11.01 44.62 -14.24
CA GLU A 6 12.38 44.59 -14.69
C GLU A 6 13.07 45.88 -14.33
N THR A 7 14.26 45.78 -13.78
CA THR A 7 15.09 46.96 -13.46
C THR A 7 16.47 46.75 -14.07
N GLY A 8 16.97 47.77 -14.74
CA GLY A 8 18.28 47.70 -15.40
C GLY A 8 19.07 49.00 -15.18
N LYS A 9 20.41 48.86 -15.20
CA LYS A 9 21.33 50.02 -15.22
C LYS A 9 22.07 50.03 -16.53
N ARG A 10 22.01 51.15 -17.24
CA ARG A 10 22.80 51.37 -18.45
C ARG A 10 24.06 52.17 -18.08
N PHE A 11 25.20 51.66 -18.44
CA PHE A 11 26.50 52.28 -18.25
C PHE A 11 27.08 52.72 -19.62
N GLY A 12 27.73 53.83 -19.66
CA GLY A 12 28.41 54.32 -20.86
C GLY A 12 27.76 55.57 -21.47
N ARG A 13 28.15 55.85 -22.70
CA ARG A 13 27.68 57.04 -23.44
C ARG A 13 26.25 56.83 -23.95
N SER A 14 25.31 57.59 -23.42
CA SER A 14 23.88 57.51 -23.76
C SER A 14 23.33 58.89 -24.04
N ILE A 15 22.18 58.93 -24.75
CA ILE A 15 21.45 60.17 -24.99
C ILE A 15 20.61 60.47 -23.75
N ASP A 16 20.81 61.66 -23.15
CA ASP A 16 20.01 62.13 -22.04
C ASP A 16 18.59 62.49 -22.56
N PRO A 17 17.53 61.88 -22.03
CA PRO A 17 16.15 62.12 -22.51
C PRO A 17 15.67 63.56 -22.33
N ASP A 18 16.19 64.30 -21.38
CA ASP A 18 15.77 65.67 -21.05
C ASP A 18 16.45 66.72 -21.95
N THR A 19 17.73 66.49 -22.29
CA THR A 19 18.53 67.48 -23.01
C THR A 19 18.83 67.07 -24.46
N ASN A 20 18.47 65.84 -24.87
CA ASN A 20 18.77 65.24 -26.16
C ASN A 20 20.28 65.29 -26.55
N GLY A 21 21.14 65.46 -25.55
CA GLY A 21 22.59 65.49 -25.70
C GLY A 21 23.27 64.19 -25.22
N TYR A 22 24.50 63.93 -25.73
CA TYR A 22 25.27 62.78 -25.25
C TYR A 22 25.85 63.03 -23.86
N THR A 23 25.59 62.10 -22.97
CA THR A 23 26.11 62.15 -21.59
C THR A 23 26.73 60.79 -21.19
N GLU A 24 27.74 60.78 -20.35
CA GLU A 24 28.37 59.59 -19.77
C GLU A 24 27.81 59.34 -18.35
N LYS A 25 26.51 59.44 -18.18
CA LYS A 25 25.85 59.16 -16.92
C LYS A 25 25.30 57.75 -16.88
N THR A 26 25.21 57.18 -15.71
CA THR A 26 24.52 55.95 -15.45
C THR A 26 23.02 56.23 -15.35
N PHE A 27 22.25 55.60 -16.21
CA PHE A 27 20.79 55.64 -16.16
C PHE A 27 20.25 54.39 -15.51
N GLU A 28 19.31 54.58 -14.58
CA GLU A 28 18.52 53.49 -14.03
C GLU A 28 17.17 53.47 -14.72
N GLU A 29 16.83 52.34 -15.31
CA GLU A 29 15.57 52.13 -16.02
C GLU A 29 14.78 51.04 -15.28
N GLY A 30 13.51 51.29 -15.01
CA GLY A 30 12.60 50.31 -14.42
C GLY A 30 11.34 50.22 -15.24
N THR A 31 10.96 49.00 -15.60
CA THR A 31 9.71 48.73 -16.31
C THR A 31 8.84 47.81 -15.48
N ILE A 32 7.60 48.22 -15.25
CA ILE A 32 6.57 47.38 -14.62
C ILE A 32 5.51 47.11 -15.66
N GLY A 33 5.28 45.83 -15.94
CA GLY A 33 4.26 45.38 -16.86
C GLY A 33 3.20 44.48 -16.22
N LEU A 34 1.98 44.58 -16.70
CA LEU A 34 0.89 43.68 -16.36
C LEU A 34 0.28 43.17 -17.65
N ASP A 35 0.52 41.88 -17.91
CA ASP A 35 -0.01 41.22 -19.06
C ASP A 35 -1.26 40.42 -18.72
N MET A 36 -2.35 40.66 -19.41
CA MET A 36 -3.60 39.93 -19.28
C MET A 36 -4.02 39.37 -20.63
N THR A 37 -3.98 38.07 -20.77
CA THR A 37 -4.47 37.38 -21.97
C THR A 37 -5.79 36.70 -21.65
N LEU A 38 -6.82 37.04 -22.38
CA LEU A 38 -8.14 36.42 -22.32
C LEU A 38 -8.41 35.68 -23.64
N SER A 39 -8.44 34.36 -23.58
CA SER A 39 -8.85 33.53 -24.70
C SER A 39 -10.37 33.50 -24.78
N LEU A 40 -10.96 34.03 -25.88
CA LEU A 40 -12.41 34.12 -26.07
C LEU A 40 -13.04 32.82 -26.55
N PHE A 41 -12.32 32.06 -27.38
CA PHE A 41 -12.78 30.79 -27.92
C PHE A 41 -11.62 29.84 -28.14
N GLU A 42 -11.77 28.60 -27.65
CA GLU A 42 -10.78 27.51 -27.75
C GLU A 42 -11.44 26.21 -28.23
N GLY A 43 -12.28 26.26 -29.23
CA GLY A 43 -12.85 25.06 -29.87
C GLY A 43 -13.50 24.05 -28.90
N PHE A 44 -14.26 24.51 -27.89
CA PHE A 44 -14.82 23.66 -26.81
C PHE A 44 -13.81 22.95 -25.93
N SER A 45 -12.51 23.18 -26.09
CA SER A 45 -11.44 22.55 -25.29
C SER A 45 -11.69 22.73 -23.78
N ARG A 46 -12.04 23.93 -23.33
CA ARG A 46 -12.34 24.25 -21.92
C ARG A 46 -13.50 23.42 -21.36
N ILE A 47 -14.58 23.26 -22.13
CA ILE A 47 -15.74 22.46 -21.74
C ILE A 47 -15.35 20.99 -21.60
N ASN A 48 -14.60 20.47 -22.56
CA ASN A 48 -14.09 19.10 -22.52
C ASN A 48 -13.10 18.91 -21.35
N GLN A 49 -12.27 19.91 -21.05
CA GLN A 49 -11.38 19.90 -19.89
C GLN A 49 -12.16 19.82 -18.56
N VAL A 50 -13.22 20.59 -18.39
CA VAL A 50 -14.06 20.50 -17.19
C VAL A 50 -14.70 19.11 -17.07
N ARG A 51 -15.21 18.56 -18.18
CA ARG A 51 -15.78 17.20 -18.22
C ARG A 51 -14.72 16.14 -17.89
N PHE A 52 -13.53 16.25 -18.45
CA PHE A 52 -12.39 15.40 -18.16
C PHE A 52 -12.02 15.44 -16.67
N ARG A 53 -11.93 16.64 -16.07
CA ARG A 53 -11.65 16.80 -14.63
C ARG A 53 -12.74 16.19 -13.75
N LYS A 54 -14.02 16.29 -14.12
CA LYS A 54 -15.13 15.65 -13.41
C LYS A 54 -15.01 14.12 -13.45
N ILE A 55 -14.72 13.54 -14.62
CA ILE A 55 -14.51 12.10 -14.79
C ILE A 55 -13.32 11.62 -13.95
N ASN A 56 -12.20 12.35 -13.97
CA ASN A 56 -11.04 12.00 -13.15
C ASN A 56 -11.33 12.07 -11.64
N ARG A 57 -12.09 13.06 -11.18
CA ARG A 57 -12.53 13.15 -9.78
C ARG A 57 -13.37 11.93 -9.39
N GLU A 58 -14.26 11.48 -10.26
CA GLU A 58 -15.07 10.29 -10.03
C GLU A 58 -14.19 9.02 -10.01
N ARG A 59 -13.24 8.92 -10.95
CA ARG A 59 -12.25 7.83 -10.97
C ARG A 59 -11.46 7.75 -9.65
N SER A 60 -10.98 8.89 -9.13
CA SER A 60 -10.24 8.93 -7.87
C SER A 60 -11.05 8.48 -6.65
N LYS A 61 -12.38 8.69 -6.66
CA LYS A 61 -13.26 8.15 -5.60
C LYS A 61 -13.32 6.61 -5.65
N TRP A 62 -13.35 6.03 -6.84
CA TRP A 62 -13.33 4.58 -7.00
C TRP A 62 -11.95 4.00 -6.68
N GLU A 63 -10.88 4.72 -7.02
CA GLU A 63 -9.52 4.35 -6.64
C GLU A 63 -9.35 4.31 -5.10
N LEU A 64 -9.92 5.28 -4.39
CA LEU A 64 -9.94 5.25 -2.93
C LEU A 64 -10.64 4.00 -2.39
N LYS A 65 -11.80 3.64 -2.95
CA LYS A 65 -12.52 2.41 -2.56
C LYS A 65 -11.71 1.15 -2.84
N ASP A 66 -11.03 1.11 -3.97
CA ASP A 66 -10.16 -0.01 -4.35
C ASP A 66 -9.02 -0.18 -3.34
N ARG A 67 -8.35 0.92 -2.98
CA ARG A 67 -7.31 0.92 -1.95
C ARG A 67 -7.81 0.54 -0.56
N GLN A 68 -9.02 0.97 -0.20
CA GLN A 68 -9.64 0.56 1.06
C GLN A 68 -9.91 -0.95 1.09
N ASN A 69 -10.42 -1.52 -0.01
CA ASN A 69 -10.65 -2.96 -0.11
C ASN A 69 -9.34 -3.75 -0.08
N GLU A 70 -8.31 -3.28 -0.79
CA GLU A 70 -6.98 -3.89 -0.78
C GLU A 70 -6.38 -3.89 0.63
N LEU A 71 -6.45 -2.76 1.33
CA LEU A 71 -5.96 -2.66 2.71
C LEU A 71 -6.73 -3.60 3.64
N ALA A 72 -8.07 -3.64 3.54
CA ALA A 72 -8.89 -4.55 4.34
C ALA A 72 -8.51 -6.01 4.10
N TYR A 73 -8.23 -6.40 2.85
CA TYR A 73 -7.75 -7.73 2.51
C TYR A 73 -6.37 -8.01 3.11
N GLN A 74 -5.43 -7.08 2.98
CA GLN A 74 -4.07 -7.22 3.53
C GLN A 74 -4.09 -7.36 5.06
N VAL A 75 -4.89 -6.56 5.76
CA VAL A 75 -5.06 -6.65 7.22
C VAL A 75 -5.67 -8.00 7.61
N THR A 76 -6.68 -8.45 6.89
CA THR A 76 -7.34 -9.74 7.13
C THR A 76 -6.37 -10.91 6.91
N ASP A 77 -5.62 -10.90 5.82
CA ASP A 77 -4.60 -11.91 5.51
C ASP A 77 -3.48 -11.94 6.58
N ALA A 78 -2.97 -10.76 6.96
CA ALA A 78 -1.97 -10.64 8.02
C ALA A 78 -2.49 -11.15 9.37
N TYR A 79 -3.75 -10.86 9.71
CA TYR A 79 -4.39 -11.37 10.92
C TYR A 79 -4.47 -12.91 10.94
N TYR A 80 -4.98 -13.52 9.86
CA TYR A 80 -5.08 -14.98 9.80
C TYR A 80 -3.71 -15.67 9.78
N LYS A 81 -2.71 -15.08 9.12
CA LYS A 81 -1.33 -15.55 9.18
C LYS A 81 -0.77 -15.52 10.60
N LEU A 82 -1.07 -14.47 11.35
CA LEU A 82 -0.63 -14.35 12.74
C LEU A 82 -1.33 -15.36 13.65
N VAL A 83 -2.65 -15.56 13.47
CA VAL A 83 -3.39 -16.61 14.21
C VAL A 83 -2.83 -18.00 13.89
N LEU A 84 -2.52 -18.29 12.62
CA LEU A 84 -1.90 -19.54 12.20
C LEU A 84 -0.53 -19.73 12.87
N GLU A 85 0.35 -18.71 12.83
CA GLU A 85 1.67 -18.79 13.45
C GLU A 85 1.58 -19.04 14.95
N ARG A 86 0.64 -18.41 15.64
CA ARG A 86 0.39 -18.63 17.07
C ARG A 86 0.00 -20.07 17.37
N LYS A 87 -0.87 -20.67 16.54
CA LYS A 87 -1.24 -22.09 16.68
C LYS A 87 -0.08 -23.02 16.36
N LEU A 88 0.71 -22.72 15.36
CA LEU A 88 1.91 -23.47 15.02
C LEU A 88 2.99 -23.37 16.10
N LEU A 89 3.11 -22.23 16.78
CA LEU A 89 4.00 -22.04 17.92
C LEU A 89 3.56 -22.93 19.10
N ASN A 90 2.27 -22.94 19.43
CA ASN A 90 1.72 -23.79 20.48
C ASN A 90 1.94 -25.28 20.15
N LEU A 91 1.71 -25.68 18.90
CA LEU A 91 1.97 -27.05 18.44
C LEU A 91 3.47 -27.41 18.57
N ALA A 92 4.38 -26.50 18.19
CA ALA A 92 5.81 -26.73 18.34
C ALA A 92 6.24 -26.85 19.80
N LEU A 93 5.61 -26.07 20.71
CA LEU A 93 5.83 -26.18 22.15
C LEU A 93 5.38 -27.53 22.69
N GLU A 94 4.18 -27.99 22.30
CA GLU A 94 3.67 -29.30 22.70
C GLU A 94 4.55 -30.45 22.18
N GLN A 95 4.99 -30.35 20.93
CA GLN A 95 5.90 -31.29 20.30
C GLN A 95 7.25 -31.36 21.07
N SER A 96 7.82 -30.22 21.42
CA SER A 96 9.05 -30.15 22.21
C SER A 96 8.89 -30.79 23.58
N ARG A 97 7.74 -30.56 24.26
CA ARG A 97 7.42 -31.21 25.56
C ARG A 97 7.23 -32.72 25.40
N LEU A 98 6.64 -33.18 24.31
CA LEU A 98 6.47 -34.58 24.02
C LEU A 98 7.81 -35.27 23.78
N SER A 99 8.69 -34.64 22.98
CA SER A 99 10.04 -35.15 22.72
C SER A 99 10.88 -35.26 23.99
N GLU A 100 10.73 -34.31 24.91
CA GLU A 100 11.41 -34.37 26.24
C GLU A 100 10.94 -35.56 27.06
N ARG A 101 9.62 -35.81 27.09
CA ARG A 101 9.07 -36.99 27.80
C ARG A 101 9.53 -38.28 27.17
N TYR A 102 9.55 -38.34 25.83
CA TYR A 102 9.99 -39.51 25.09
C TYR A 102 11.50 -39.79 25.31
N LEU A 103 12.31 -38.74 25.39
CA LEU A 103 13.74 -38.87 25.74
C LEU A 103 13.91 -39.54 27.12
N LYS A 104 13.26 -39.03 28.17
CA LYS A 104 13.33 -39.59 29.51
C LYS A 104 12.91 -41.06 29.57
N GLN A 105 11.83 -41.41 28.89
CA GLN A 105 11.36 -42.79 28.75
C GLN A 105 12.41 -43.67 28.07
N THR A 106 13.04 -43.18 26.99
CA THR A 106 14.07 -43.93 26.27
C THR A 106 15.32 -44.10 27.09
N GLU A 107 15.74 -43.12 27.86
CA GLU A 107 16.85 -43.22 28.82
C GLU A 107 16.63 -44.36 29.83
N THR A 108 15.45 -44.39 30.44
CA THR A 108 15.08 -45.51 31.35
C THR A 108 15.09 -46.87 30.65
N PHE A 109 14.62 -46.97 29.42
CA PHE A 109 14.62 -48.23 28.67
C PHE A 109 16.04 -48.68 28.30
N VAL A 110 16.96 -47.76 28.02
CA VAL A 110 18.37 -48.10 27.78
C VAL A 110 19.04 -48.59 29.08
N GLU A 111 18.77 -47.93 30.22
CA GLU A 111 19.26 -48.36 31.53
C GLU A 111 18.78 -49.77 31.91
N LEU A 112 17.56 -50.12 31.54
CA LEU A 112 16.99 -51.45 31.74
C LEU A 112 17.43 -52.47 30.67
N GLY A 113 18.25 -52.08 29.67
CA GLY A 113 18.73 -52.94 28.60
C GLY A 113 17.68 -53.26 27.54
N LEU A 114 16.54 -52.57 27.53
CA LEU A 114 15.42 -52.78 26.60
C LEU A 114 15.55 -52.06 25.28
N LYS A 115 16.43 -51.04 25.20
CA LYS A 115 16.74 -50.28 24.00
C LYS A 115 18.24 -50.09 23.81
N SER A 116 18.65 -49.80 22.58
CA SER A 116 20.05 -49.58 22.25
C SER A 116 20.49 -48.12 22.56
N VAL A 117 21.78 -47.93 22.77
CA VAL A 117 22.38 -46.58 22.90
C VAL A 117 22.20 -45.78 21.59
N SER A 118 22.17 -46.46 20.44
CA SER A 118 21.91 -45.82 19.15
C SER A 118 20.50 -45.18 19.09
N ASP A 119 19.49 -45.88 19.61
CA ASP A 119 18.11 -45.37 19.68
C ASP A 119 18.05 -44.13 20.58
N LEU A 120 18.81 -44.11 21.67
CA LEU A 120 18.90 -42.94 22.54
C LEU A 120 19.51 -41.72 21.83
N GLN A 121 20.55 -41.92 21.03
CA GLN A 121 21.16 -40.82 20.27
C GLN A 121 20.20 -40.27 19.21
N GLU A 122 19.45 -41.12 18.53
CA GLU A 122 18.44 -40.68 17.60
C GLU A 122 17.35 -39.82 18.28
N VAL A 123 16.86 -40.26 19.43
CA VAL A 123 15.85 -39.52 20.20
C VAL A 123 16.39 -38.19 20.69
N LYS A 124 17.67 -38.13 21.13
CA LYS A 124 18.33 -36.85 21.48
C LYS A 124 18.39 -35.90 20.29
N ALA A 125 18.83 -36.35 19.14
CA ALA A 125 18.89 -35.53 17.95
C ALA A 125 17.51 -35.00 17.54
N ARG A 126 16.47 -35.82 17.62
CA ARG A 126 15.08 -35.44 17.34
C ARG A 126 14.60 -34.36 18.30
N ARG A 127 14.86 -34.52 19.60
CA ARG A 127 14.51 -33.51 20.64
C ARG A 127 15.16 -32.14 20.34
N GLU A 128 16.45 -32.12 20.01
CA GLU A 128 17.14 -30.86 19.65
C GLU A 128 16.52 -30.20 18.43
N GLY A 129 16.12 -30.98 17.43
CA GLY A 129 15.39 -30.48 16.25
C GLY A 129 14.02 -29.87 16.61
N ASP A 130 13.30 -30.45 17.55
CA ASP A 130 12.00 -29.92 18.02
C ASP A 130 12.16 -28.65 18.85
N ILE A 131 13.19 -28.56 19.68
CA ILE A 131 13.54 -27.33 20.42
C ILE A 131 13.91 -26.20 19.45
N TYR A 132 14.73 -26.49 18.46
CA TYR A 132 15.11 -25.50 17.45
C TYR A 132 13.90 -24.97 16.67
N ARG A 133 12.96 -25.84 16.29
CA ARG A 133 11.70 -25.44 15.62
C ARG A 133 10.87 -24.51 16.50
N TYR A 134 10.74 -24.80 17.79
CA TYR A 134 10.05 -23.93 18.73
C TYR A 134 10.72 -22.56 18.85
N GLN A 135 12.03 -22.51 19.03
CA GLN A 135 12.79 -21.26 19.15
C GLN A 135 12.71 -20.42 17.86
N SER A 136 12.86 -21.06 16.70
CA SER A 136 12.75 -20.39 15.41
C SER A 136 11.39 -19.74 15.19
N ARG A 137 10.30 -20.40 15.63
CA ARG A 137 8.95 -19.82 15.52
C ARG A 137 8.70 -18.69 16.51
N THR A 138 9.29 -18.76 17.71
CA THR A 138 9.18 -17.70 18.73
C THR A 138 9.76 -16.38 18.22
N ASN A 139 10.80 -16.42 17.41
CA ASN A 139 11.47 -15.25 16.87
C ASN A 139 10.77 -14.64 15.63
N SER A 140 9.66 -15.21 15.19
CA SER A 140 8.90 -14.76 14.01
C SER A 140 8.07 -13.51 14.34
N CYS A 141 8.55 -12.33 13.98
CA CYS A 141 7.98 -11.02 14.35
C CYS A 141 6.83 -10.58 13.43
N ARG A 142 5.77 -11.41 13.25
CA ARG A 142 4.63 -11.09 12.37
C ARG A 142 3.62 -10.12 12.97
N LEU A 143 3.63 -9.94 14.29
CA LEU A 143 2.79 -8.96 14.96
C LEU A 143 3.10 -7.54 14.49
N LEU A 144 4.39 -7.20 14.36
CA LEU A 144 4.84 -5.89 13.89
C LEU A 144 4.30 -5.56 12.48
N HIS A 145 4.21 -6.55 11.59
CA HIS A 145 3.67 -6.33 10.26
C HIS A 145 2.17 -5.95 10.29
N LEU A 146 1.38 -6.60 11.15
CA LEU A 146 -0.03 -6.27 11.33
C LEU A 146 -0.19 -4.87 11.94
N GLU A 147 0.60 -4.53 12.94
CA GLU A 147 0.63 -3.20 13.55
C GLU A 147 0.96 -2.09 12.53
N GLN A 148 1.93 -2.35 11.66
CA GLN A 148 2.29 -1.42 10.57
C GLN A 148 1.16 -1.23 9.56
N LEU A 149 0.49 -2.31 9.14
CA LEU A 149 -0.65 -2.23 8.21
C LEU A 149 -1.83 -1.45 8.80
N MET A 150 -2.04 -1.57 10.11
CA MET A 150 -3.09 -0.86 10.84
C MET A 150 -2.70 0.56 11.24
N ASN A 151 -1.46 0.99 10.93
CA ASN A 151 -0.88 2.26 11.39
C ASN A 151 -1.00 2.43 12.93
N PHE A 152 -0.74 1.35 13.66
CA PHE A 152 -0.86 1.31 15.12
C PHE A 152 0.25 2.15 15.75
N GLN A 153 -0.08 2.98 16.73
CA GLN A 153 0.90 3.85 17.35
C GLN A 153 1.83 3.04 18.29
N SER A 154 3.12 3.35 18.23
CA SER A 154 4.12 2.74 19.10
C SER A 154 3.84 3.06 20.56
N GLY A 155 3.55 2.05 21.37
CA GLY A 155 3.26 2.18 22.80
C GLY A 155 1.96 1.53 23.26
N ASP A 156 1.04 1.26 22.36
CA ASP A 156 -0.16 0.49 22.64
C ASP A 156 0.11 -1.02 22.44
N THR A 157 -0.55 -1.87 23.21
CA THR A 157 -0.41 -3.32 23.09
C THR A 157 -1.58 -3.89 22.31
N LEU A 158 -1.31 -4.45 21.11
CA LEU A 158 -2.31 -5.15 20.34
C LEU A 158 -2.56 -6.54 20.94
N VAL A 159 -3.74 -6.72 21.51
CA VAL A 159 -4.18 -8.03 22.02
C VAL A 159 -5.07 -8.70 20.97
N ILE A 160 -4.58 -9.83 20.44
CA ILE A 160 -5.33 -10.61 19.45
C ILE A 160 -6.19 -11.63 20.18
N GLN A 161 -7.48 -11.54 19.94
CA GLN A 161 -8.44 -12.49 20.43
C GLN A 161 -8.52 -13.68 19.47
N ASP A 162 -8.23 -14.89 19.97
CA ASP A 162 -8.37 -16.14 19.20
C ASP A 162 -9.86 -16.47 19.01
N THR A 163 -10.49 -15.83 18.05
CA THR A 163 -11.83 -16.21 17.62
C THR A 163 -11.70 -17.38 16.65
N ILE A 164 -11.92 -18.59 17.15
CA ILE A 164 -12.08 -19.76 16.28
C ILE A 164 -13.41 -19.59 15.56
N VAL A 165 -13.36 -19.14 14.32
CA VAL A 165 -14.51 -19.27 13.43
C VAL A 165 -14.62 -20.78 13.14
N GLU A 166 -15.58 -21.44 13.79
CA GLU A 166 -15.89 -22.84 13.47
C GLU A 166 -16.40 -22.87 12.02
N LEU A 167 -15.55 -23.29 11.11
CA LEU A 167 -15.86 -23.44 9.68
C LEU A 167 -17.18 -24.21 9.45
N ASN A 168 -17.53 -25.11 10.37
CA ASN A 168 -18.75 -25.89 10.32
C ASN A 168 -20.03 -25.06 10.58
N LYS A 169 -19.90 -23.85 11.13
CA LYS A 169 -21.02 -22.92 11.37
C LYS A 169 -21.17 -21.87 10.27
N LEU A 170 -20.22 -21.80 9.34
CA LEU A 170 -20.39 -20.96 8.16
C LEU A 170 -21.50 -21.59 7.30
N PRO A 171 -22.61 -20.85 7.00
CA PRO A 171 -23.58 -21.35 6.05
C PRO A 171 -22.82 -21.62 4.74
N LEU A 172 -22.95 -22.85 4.23
CA LEU A 172 -22.50 -23.16 2.87
C LEU A 172 -23.31 -22.25 1.94
N LEU A 173 -22.78 -21.05 1.69
CA LEU A 173 -23.31 -20.16 0.69
C LEU A 173 -23.28 -20.94 -0.62
N SER A 174 -24.47 -21.25 -1.16
CA SER A 174 -24.58 -21.74 -2.52
C SER A 174 -23.96 -20.68 -3.41
N LEU A 175 -22.73 -20.93 -3.86
CA LEU A 175 -22.01 -20.00 -4.73
C LEU A 175 -22.82 -19.87 -6.03
N PRO A 176 -23.12 -18.64 -6.48
CA PRO A 176 -23.74 -18.41 -7.77
C PRO A 176 -22.88 -19.03 -8.89
N SER A 177 -23.48 -19.25 -10.06
CA SER A 177 -22.71 -19.74 -11.20
C SER A 177 -21.57 -18.77 -11.54
N THR A 178 -20.49 -19.28 -12.11
CA THR A 178 -19.31 -18.47 -12.52
C THR A 178 -19.70 -17.31 -13.41
N GLU A 179 -20.65 -17.50 -14.31
CA GLU A 179 -21.17 -16.44 -15.20
C GLU A 179 -21.87 -15.33 -14.41
N THR A 180 -22.68 -15.71 -13.41
CA THR A 180 -23.37 -14.74 -12.55
C THR A 180 -22.38 -13.94 -11.72
N LEU A 181 -21.37 -14.60 -11.14
CA LEU A 181 -20.29 -13.95 -10.40
C LEU A 181 -19.50 -13.00 -11.28
N TYR A 182 -19.18 -13.40 -12.52
CA TYR A 182 -18.48 -12.56 -13.47
C TYR A 182 -19.29 -11.29 -13.80
N ARG A 183 -20.58 -11.40 -14.12
CA ARG A 183 -21.43 -10.24 -14.39
C ARG A 183 -21.55 -9.31 -13.21
N GLN A 184 -21.76 -9.84 -12.01
CA GLN A 184 -21.78 -9.04 -10.78
C GLN A 184 -20.45 -8.34 -10.54
N SER A 185 -19.32 -9.00 -10.80
CA SER A 185 -18.00 -8.41 -10.62
C SER A 185 -17.76 -7.18 -11.51
N LEU A 186 -18.26 -7.21 -12.75
CA LEU A 186 -18.16 -6.07 -13.68
C LEU A 186 -18.89 -4.82 -13.17
N GLU A 187 -19.96 -5.00 -12.38
CA GLU A 187 -20.76 -3.89 -11.87
C GLU A 187 -20.29 -3.39 -10.51
N VAL A 188 -19.82 -4.29 -9.64
CA VAL A 188 -19.55 -4.00 -8.23
C VAL A 188 -18.08 -3.66 -7.99
N LEU A 189 -17.14 -4.28 -8.74
CA LEU A 189 -15.72 -4.09 -8.48
C LEU A 189 -15.26 -2.68 -8.81
N PRO A 190 -14.60 -1.97 -7.87
CA PRO A 190 -14.06 -0.63 -8.09
C PRO A 190 -13.12 -0.57 -9.30
N ALA A 191 -12.27 -1.59 -9.48
CA ALA A 191 -11.34 -1.69 -10.60
C ALA A 191 -12.04 -1.62 -11.97
N MET A 192 -13.19 -2.28 -12.14
CA MET A 192 -13.95 -2.25 -13.39
C MET A 192 -14.58 -0.87 -13.66
N ARG A 193 -15.07 -0.21 -12.61
CA ARG A 193 -15.54 1.18 -12.70
C ARG A 193 -14.41 2.14 -13.06
N MET A 194 -13.23 1.97 -12.48
CA MET A 194 -12.05 2.78 -12.82
C MET A 194 -11.66 2.64 -14.30
N ILE A 195 -11.65 1.42 -14.84
CA ILE A 195 -11.34 1.17 -16.26
C ILE A 195 -12.35 1.86 -17.17
N SER A 196 -13.64 1.74 -16.88
CA SER A 196 -14.69 2.41 -17.66
C SER A 196 -14.56 3.94 -17.65
N LEU A 197 -14.24 4.52 -16.49
CA LEU A 197 -14.00 5.95 -16.35
C LEU A 197 -12.71 6.39 -17.04
N LYS A 198 -11.65 5.59 -17.01
CA LYS A 198 -10.40 5.83 -17.75
C LYS A 198 -10.67 5.90 -19.25
N GLN A 199 -11.47 4.98 -19.80
CA GLN A 199 -11.87 5.03 -21.21
C GLN A 199 -12.67 6.29 -21.54
N LYS A 200 -13.63 6.70 -20.69
CA LYS A 200 -14.39 7.95 -20.88
C LYS A 200 -13.48 9.18 -20.81
N ALA A 201 -12.50 9.19 -19.91
CA ALA A 201 -11.53 10.27 -19.77
C ALA A 201 -10.67 10.40 -21.06
N ALA A 202 -10.14 9.29 -21.57
CA ALA A 202 -9.33 9.26 -22.79
C ALA A 202 -10.10 9.80 -24.01
N ARG A 203 -11.40 9.48 -24.13
CA ARG A 203 -12.26 10.06 -25.20
C ARG A 203 -12.37 11.59 -25.09
N LYS A 204 -12.40 12.13 -23.87
CA LYS A 204 -12.44 13.58 -23.65
C LYS A 204 -11.10 14.25 -23.91
N GLU A 205 -10.02 13.57 -23.57
CA GLU A 205 -8.66 14.01 -23.88
C GLU A 205 -8.42 14.10 -25.39
N TYR A 206 -8.83 13.08 -26.14
CA TYR A 206 -8.80 13.12 -27.59
C TYR A 206 -9.64 14.28 -28.17
N ALA A 207 -10.84 14.53 -27.63
CA ALA A 207 -11.68 15.62 -28.06
C ALA A 207 -11.12 17.03 -27.72
N MET A 208 -10.22 17.13 -26.73
CA MET A 208 -9.50 18.38 -26.43
C MET A 208 -8.35 18.64 -27.42
N ALA A 209 -7.72 17.58 -27.92
CA ALA A 209 -6.60 17.69 -28.86
C ALA A 209 -7.06 18.01 -30.29
N GLY A 210 -8.33 17.75 -30.64
CA GLY A 210 -8.91 17.99 -31.98
C GLY A 210 -9.74 19.27 -32.11
N GLY A 211 -9.87 20.08 -31.08
CA GLY A 211 -10.54 21.37 -31.07
C GLY A 211 -9.59 22.50 -30.77
#